data_d7e0bcef6e2cdb3447e9376aa1298bb3
#
_entry.id   d7e0bcef6e2cdb3447e9376aa1298bb3
#
_cell.length_a   1.000
_cell.length_b   1.000
_cell.length_c   1.000
_cell.angle_alpha   90.00
_cell.angle_beta   90.00
_cell.angle_gamma   90.00
#
_symmetry.space_group_name_H-M   'P 1'
#
loop_
_entity.id
_entity.type
_entity.pdbx_description
1 polymer ?
#
loop_
_entity_poly.entity_id
_entity_poly.type
_entity_poly.pdbx_seq_one_letter_code
_entity_poly.pdbx_strand_id
1 'polypeptide(L)'
;MEFQLMSARYWSDFKRILNDYPQIASEFKVQIIDTTEEYENGKRHVDSEVYITLNTLEDFVKLVDIIDDSVIFNGDEIMIYDDYIE
;
A
#
# COMPACT_ATOMS: atom_id res chain seq x y z
N MET A 1 -14.39 -2.37 -5.76
CA MET A 1 -13.37 -3.41 -5.74
C MET A 1 -12.27 -3.05 -4.78
N GLU A 2 -11.76 -4.05 -4.11
CA GLU A 2 -10.67 -3.85 -3.15
C GLU A 2 -9.35 -4.32 -3.75
N PHE A 3 -8.33 -3.49 -3.58
CA PHE A 3 -6.97 -3.77 -4.07
C PHE A 3 -5.99 -3.70 -2.91
N GLN A 4 -5.02 -4.60 -2.90
CA GLN A 4 -3.93 -4.53 -1.94
C GLN A 4 -2.88 -3.56 -2.45
N LEU A 5 -2.52 -2.59 -1.60
CA LEU A 5 -1.51 -1.58 -1.91
C LEU A 5 -0.16 -2.07 -1.42
N MET A 6 0.81 -2.14 -2.31
CA MET A 6 2.14 -2.68 -2.01
C MET A 6 3.21 -1.71 -2.46
N SER A 7 4.38 -1.80 -1.84
CA SER A 7 5.51 -0.95 -2.19
C SER A 7 6.78 -1.77 -2.24
N ALA A 8 7.60 -1.54 -3.25
CA ALA A 8 8.93 -2.15 -3.32
C ALA A 8 9.83 -1.64 -2.20
N ARG A 9 9.57 -0.43 -1.70
CA ARG A 9 10.36 0.19 -0.63
C ARG A 9 10.02 -0.36 0.75
N TYR A 10 8.72 -0.61 1.01
CA TYR A 10 8.23 -1.06 2.30
C TYR A 10 7.61 -2.45 2.19
N TRP A 11 8.38 -3.40 1.69
CA TRP A 11 7.85 -4.70 1.32
C TRP A 11 7.25 -5.51 2.50
N SER A 12 7.54 -5.14 3.74
CA SER A 12 6.97 -5.82 4.90
C SER A 12 6.06 -4.94 5.76
N ASP A 13 6.03 -3.63 5.52
CA ASP A 13 5.20 -2.69 6.30
C ASP A 13 4.59 -1.67 5.35
N PHE A 14 3.60 -2.12 4.62
CA PHE A 14 2.95 -1.29 3.59
C PHE A 14 2.15 -0.13 4.18
N LYS A 15 1.88 -0.15 5.49
CA LYS A 15 1.19 0.96 6.15
C LYS A 15 1.97 2.28 5.99
N ARG A 16 3.28 2.21 5.83
CA ARG A 16 4.10 3.40 5.63
C ARG A 16 3.79 4.14 4.33
N ILE A 17 3.18 3.46 3.36
CA ILE A 17 2.71 4.11 2.14
C ILE A 17 1.79 5.28 2.47
N LEU A 18 0.95 5.13 3.50
CA LEU A 18 0.00 6.17 3.89
C LEU A 18 0.70 7.40 4.48
N ASN A 19 1.92 7.25 4.99
CA ASN A 19 2.71 8.38 5.47
C ASN A 19 3.32 9.15 4.30
N ASP A 20 3.71 8.45 3.23
CA ASP A 20 4.27 9.08 2.03
C ASP A 20 3.18 9.74 1.20
N TYR A 21 1.98 9.17 1.19
CA TYR A 21 0.84 9.64 0.41
C TYR A 21 -0.39 9.77 1.30
N PRO A 22 -0.41 10.76 2.20
CA PRO A 22 -1.52 10.90 3.16
C PRO A 22 -2.87 11.14 2.50
N GLN A 23 -2.89 11.64 1.27
CA GLN A 23 -4.15 11.86 0.55
C GLN A 23 -4.89 10.56 0.26
N ILE A 24 -4.18 9.43 0.21
CA ILE A 24 -4.84 8.14 -0.04
C ILE A 24 -5.88 7.87 1.05
N ALA A 25 -5.50 8.07 2.30
CA ALA A 25 -6.42 7.82 3.42
C ALA A 25 -7.58 8.81 3.47
N SER A 26 -7.38 10.03 2.98
CA SER A 26 -8.43 11.06 3.00
C SER A 26 -9.38 10.95 1.80
N GLU A 27 -8.92 10.41 0.67
CA GLU A 27 -9.71 10.37 -0.57
C GLU A 27 -10.37 9.03 -0.85
N PHE A 28 -9.89 7.95 -0.22
CA PHE A 28 -10.37 6.61 -0.48
C PHE A 28 -10.69 5.87 0.80
N LYS A 29 -11.51 4.85 0.68
CA LYS A 29 -11.73 3.91 1.78
C LYS A 29 -10.52 3.00 1.89
N VAL A 30 -9.89 3.00 3.05
CA VAL A 30 -8.67 2.23 3.32
C VAL A 30 -8.91 1.29 4.48
N GLN A 31 -8.43 0.06 4.35
CA GLN A 31 -8.43 -0.93 5.42
C GLN A 31 -6.99 -1.35 5.68
N ILE A 32 -6.59 -1.34 6.95
CA ILE A 32 -5.25 -1.75 7.36
C ILE A 32 -5.39 -3.00 8.21
N ILE A 33 -4.62 -4.03 7.84
CA ILE A 33 -4.55 -5.29 8.59
C ILE A 33 -3.13 -5.45 9.08
N ASP A 34 -2.96 -5.44 10.41
CA ASP A 34 -1.66 -5.68 11.02
C ASP A 34 -1.53 -7.17 11.35
N THR A 35 -0.42 -7.76 10.94
CA THR A 35 -0.10 -9.13 11.27
C THR A 35 1.13 -9.15 12.17
N THR A 36 1.16 -10.07 13.14
CA THR A 36 2.27 -10.17 14.08
C THR A 36 2.76 -11.61 14.10
N GLU A 37 4.08 -11.78 14.00
CA GLU A 37 4.72 -13.08 14.10
C GLU A 37 5.70 -13.09 15.26
N GLU A 38 5.79 -14.23 15.94
CA GLU A 38 6.78 -14.44 16.99
C GLU A 38 7.89 -15.31 16.43
N TYR A 39 9.14 -14.90 16.68
CA TYR A 39 10.31 -15.66 16.30
C TYR A 39 10.81 -16.49 17.46
N GLU A 40 11.59 -17.51 17.15
CA GLU A 40 12.15 -18.43 18.15
C GLU A 40 12.93 -17.73 19.27
N ASN A 41 13.53 -16.59 18.96
CA ASN A 41 14.33 -15.84 19.94
C ASN A 41 13.48 -14.83 20.74
N GLY A 42 12.18 -14.94 20.67
CA GLY A 42 11.26 -14.05 21.40
C GLY A 42 11.04 -12.70 20.79
N LYS A 43 11.62 -12.41 19.63
CA LYS A 43 11.38 -11.16 18.93
C LYS A 43 10.04 -11.22 18.20
N ARG A 44 9.39 -10.08 18.10
CA ARG A 44 8.13 -9.94 17.35
C ARG A 44 8.39 -9.15 16.08
N HIS A 45 7.75 -9.58 15.02
CA HIS A 45 7.77 -8.87 13.75
C HIS A 45 6.33 -8.52 13.40
N VAL A 46 6.10 -7.27 13.05
CA VAL A 46 4.77 -6.79 12.65
C VAL A 46 4.79 -6.40 11.19
N ASP A 47 4.02 -7.13 10.40
CA ASP A 47 3.77 -6.78 9.02
C ASP A 47 2.43 -6.07 8.93
N SER A 48 2.28 -5.23 7.92
CA SER A 48 1.04 -4.51 7.67
C SER A 48 0.63 -4.69 6.22
N GLU A 49 -0.67 -4.90 6.03
CA GLU A 49 -1.28 -4.94 4.71
C GLU A 49 -2.25 -3.77 4.59
N VAL A 50 -2.23 -3.10 3.45
CA VAL A 50 -3.13 -1.96 3.19
C VAL A 50 -4.00 -2.31 1.99
N TYR A 51 -5.31 -2.14 2.17
CA TYR A 51 -6.29 -2.37 1.11
C TYR A 51 -7.03 -1.08 0.83
N ILE A 52 -7.24 -0.78 -0.44
CA ILE A 52 -7.91 0.42 -0.90
C ILE A 52 -9.09 0.03 -1.79
N THR A 53 -10.21 0.74 -1.67
CA THR A 53 -11.39 0.49 -2.49
C THR A 53 -11.43 1.47 -3.65
N LEU A 54 -11.44 0.94 -4.87
CA LEU A 54 -11.58 1.69 -6.11
C LEU A 54 -12.76 1.13 -6.89
N ASN A 55 -13.73 1.95 -7.23
CA ASN A 55 -14.96 1.49 -7.87
C ASN A 55 -15.16 2.04 -9.29
N THR A 56 -14.56 3.18 -9.61
CA THR A 56 -14.74 3.84 -10.89
C THR A 56 -13.40 4.11 -11.55
N LEU A 57 -13.44 4.37 -12.86
CA LEU A 57 -12.23 4.78 -13.58
C LEU A 57 -11.64 6.07 -12.98
N GLU A 58 -12.50 6.98 -12.54
CA GLU A 58 -12.03 8.21 -11.90
C GLU A 58 -11.23 7.94 -10.63
N ASP A 59 -11.60 6.90 -9.87
CA ASP A 59 -10.86 6.50 -8.68
C ASP A 59 -9.44 6.09 -9.03
N PHE A 60 -9.27 5.31 -10.11
CA PHE A 60 -7.94 4.89 -10.57
C PHE A 60 -7.10 6.09 -11.00
N VAL A 61 -7.69 7.01 -11.76
CA VAL A 61 -6.99 8.22 -12.22
C VAL A 61 -6.57 9.06 -11.02
N LYS A 62 -7.45 9.24 -10.06
CA LYS A 62 -7.16 10.02 -8.86
C LYS A 62 -6.01 9.39 -8.07
N LEU A 63 -6.01 8.06 -7.93
CA LEU A 63 -4.94 7.37 -7.21
C LEU A 63 -3.59 7.56 -7.90
N VAL A 64 -3.55 7.42 -9.22
CA VAL A 64 -2.32 7.59 -9.98
C VAL A 64 -1.81 9.03 -9.88
N ASP A 65 -2.71 10.00 -9.85
CA ASP A 65 -2.32 11.41 -9.68
C ASP A 65 -1.74 11.70 -8.30
N ILE A 66 -2.24 11.02 -7.27
CA ILE A 66 -1.72 11.20 -5.90
C ILE A 66 -0.32 10.60 -5.78
N ILE A 67 -0.10 9.43 -6.40
CA ILE A 67 1.17 8.72 -6.30
C ILE A 67 2.11 9.22 -7.39
N ASP A 68 3.19 9.89 -6.98
CA ASP A 68 4.17 10.45 -7.91
C ASP A 68 5.12 9.40 -8.48
N ASP A 69 5.21 8.24 -7.85
CA ASP A 69 6.06 7.15 -8.29
C ASP A 69 5.38 6.29 -9.34
N SER A 70 6.14 5.40 -9.96
CA SER A 70 5.57 4.46 -10.93
C SER A 70 4.61 3.49 -10.24
N VAL A 71 3.46 3.28 -10.86
CA VAL A 71 2.42 2.41 -10.33
C VAL A 71 2.13 1.31 -11.34
N ILE A 72 2.08 0.07 -10.87
CA ILE A 72 1.75 -1.08 -11.70
C ILE A 72 0.55 -1.80 -11.10
N PHE A 73 -0.47 -2.02 -11.93
CA PHE A 73 -1.64 -2.78 -11.56
C PHE A 73 -1.47 -4.23 -11.98
N ASN A 74 -1.63 -5.14 -11.05
CA ASN A 74 -1.48 -6.57 -11.30
C ASN A 74 -2.60 -7.33 -10.57
N GLY A 75 -3.66 -7.65 -11.32
CA GLY A 75 -4.83 -8.29 -10.70
C GLY A 75 -5.46 -7.41 -9.64
N ASP A 76 -5.51 -7.92 -8.42
CA ASP A 76 -6.06 -7.18 -7.27
C ASP A 76 -4.96 -6.51 -6.43
N GLU A 77 -3.77 -6.39 -7.00
CA GLU A 77 -2.64 -5.74 -6.35
C GLU A 77 -2.24 -4.48 -7.08
N ILE A 78 -1.83 -3.46 -6.31
CA ILE A 78 -1.30 -2.21 -6.84
C ILE A 78 0.10 -2.04 -6.27
N MET A 79 1.11 -2.11 -7.14
CA MET A 79 2.50 -2.00 -6.72
C MET A 79 3.03 -0.60 -7.01
N ILE A 80 3.59 0.03 -5.99
CA ILE A 80 4.25 1.33 -6.09
C ILE A 80 5.76 1.09 -6.14
N TYR A 81 6.40 1.58 -7.21
CA TYR A 81 7.84 1.52 -7.36
C TYR A 81 8.44 2.88 -7.05
N ASP A 82 9.33 2.88 -6.06
CA ASP A 82 10.03 4.08 -5.62
C ASP A 82 11.39 4.14 -6.31
N ASP A 83 11.71 5.28 -6.91
CA ASP A 83 12.97 5.46 -7.63
C ASP A 83 14.21 5.40 -6.73
N TYR A 84 14.00 5.44 -5.42
CA TYR A 84 15.11 5.30 -4.48
C TYR A 84 15.64 3.89 -4.37
N ILE A 85 14.91 2.93 -4.89
CA ILE A 85 15.34 1.53 -4.86
C ILE A 85 16.08 1.24 -6.17
N GLU A 86 17.35 1.06 -6.06
CA GLU A 86 18.19 0.74 -7.19
C GLU A 86 18.76 -0.67 -7.05
#